data_8b3e421e4deffaeffcfefa684e93efaa
#
_entry.id   8b3e421e4deffaeffcfefa684e93efaa
#
_cell.length_a   1.000
_cell.length_b   1.000
_cell.length_c   1.000
_cell.angle_alpha   90.00
_cell.angle_beta   90.00
_cell.angle_gamma   90.00
#
_symmetry.space_group_name_H-M   'P 1'
#
loop_
_entity.id
_entity.type
_entity.pdbx_description
1 polymer ?
#
loop_
_entity_poly.entity_id
_entity_poly.type
_entity_poly.pdbx_seq_one_letter_code
_entity_poly.pdbx_strand_id
1 'polypeptide(L)'
;ILILDEPTAVLTPQESDRLFEVLRNMKKDGCSIILITHKLHEVLSVSDRVSILRKGLYIDTVKTSEATVESLTEMMVGAKVELNIDRPDPVNPIKRLELKIVTCKDNNEVVTLDHADLTVYGGEILGIAGISGGGQKELLEAIAGLQHVSEGSITFYPEENQAREITNRDVGDIRALGVRLAFVPEDRLGMGLVASMDMTDNIMLRSYQKGKSSFLDRKTPGELAQKIKDQLEIVTPSISAPVGQMSGGNVQKVLVGREIAQKPKVL
;
A
#
# COMPACT_ATOMS: atom_id res chain seq x y z
N ILE A 1 -22.22 -23.51 13.69
CA ILE A 1 -21.40 -23.09 12.55
C ILE A 1 -20.80 -21.74 12.89
N LEU A 2 -19.49 -21.59 12.75
CA LEU A 2 -18.75 -20.34 12.88
C LEU A 2 -18.28 -19.88 11.51
N ILE A 3 -18.48 -18.60 11.18
CA ILE A 3 -18.02 -17.99 9.93
C ILE A 3 -17.09 -16.84 10.30
N LEU A 4 -15.87 -16.86 9.76
CA LEU A 4 -14.81 -15.86 9.99
C LEU A 4 -14.35 -15.29 8.66
N ASP A 5 -14.40 -13.98 8.52
CA ASP A 5 -13.93 -13.25 7.35
C ASP A 5 -12.67 -12.46 7.72
N GLU A 6 -11.52 -12.83 7.10
CA GLU A 6 -10.19 -12.24 7.32
C GLU A 6 -9.81 -12.05 8.81
N PRO A 7 -10.01 -13.06 9.70
CA PRO A 7 -9.89 -12.87 11.15
C PRO A 7 -8.46 -12.56 11.62
N THR A 8 -7.47 -12.78 10.78
CA THR A 8 -6.05 -12.57 11.08
C THR A 8 -5.46 -11.31 10.44
N ALA A 9 -6.30 -10.44 9.86
CA ALA A 9 -5.82 -9.27 9.11
C ALA A 9 -4.97 -8.32 9.96
N VAL A 10 -5.26 -8.22 11.26
CA VAL A 10 -4.59 -7.31 12.21
C VAL A 10 -3.83 -8.04 13.31
N LEU A 11 -3.78 -9.38 13.26
CA LEU A 11 -3.12 -10.20 14.26
C LEU A 11 -1.64 -10.41 13.95
N THR A 12 -0.85 -10.51 15.00
CA THR A 12 0.54 -11.00 14.90
C THR A 12 0.54 -12.50 14.57
N PRO A 13 1.65 -13.06 14.07
CA PRO A 13 1.76 -14.50 13.83
C PRO A 13 1.43 -15.34 15.07
N GLN A 14 1.91 -14.92 16.26
CA GLN A 14 1.67 -15.62 17.53
C GLN A 14 0.19 -15.58 17.94
N GLU A 15 -0.50 -14.46 17.69
CA GLU A 15 -1.94 -14.35 17.95
C GLU A 15 -2.75 -15.18 16.96
N SER A 16 -2.33 -15.22 15.69
CA SER A 16 -2.94 -16.08 14.66
C SER A 16 -2.81 -17.56 15.04
N ASP A 17 -1.66 -18.01 15.53
CA ASP A 17 -1.45 -19.39 15.98
C ASP A 17 -2.38 -19.75 17.16
N ARG A 18 -2.54 -18.84 18.12
CA ARG A 18 -3.48 -19.01 19.23
C ARG A 18 -4.93 -19.09 18.75
N LEU A 19 -5.32 -18.24 17.83
CA LEU A 19 -6.65 -18.30 17.21
C LEU A 19 -6.85 -19.67 16.55
N PHE A 20 -5.89 -20.17 15.79
CA PHE A 20 -5.99 -21.47 15.13
C PHE A 20 -6.05 -22.65 16.11
N GLU A 21 -5.39 -22.55 17.27
CA GLU A 21 -5.56 -23.55 18.34
C GLU A 21 -6.99 -23.58 18.86
N VAL A 22 -7.59 -22.40 19.08
CA VAL A 22 -9.00 -22.31 19.50
C VAL A 22 -9.91 -22.93 18.45
N LEU A 23 -9.72 -22.60 17.17
CA LEU A 23 -10.51 -23.17 16.06
C LEU A 23 -10.38 -24.70 15.99
N ARG A 24 -9.17 -25.25 16.16
CA ARG A 24 -8.95 -26.70 16.19
C ARG A 24 -9.68 -27.37 17.37
N ASN A 25 -9.75 -26.72 18.54
CA ASN A 25 -10.47 -27.24 19.68
C ASN A 25 -11.99 -27.20 19.43
N MET A 26 -12.53 -26.08 18.94
CA MET A 26 -13.94 -25.99 18.56
C MET A 26 -14.34 -27.05 17.49
N LYS A 27 -13.44 -27.32 16.54
CA LYS A 27 -13.64 -28.39 15.55
C LYS A 27 -13.72 -29.77 16.23
N LYS A 28 -12.87 -30.07 17.22
CA LYS A 28 -12.94 -31.32 17.99
C LYS A 28 -14.26 -31.47 18.75
N ASP A 29 -14.83 -30.36 19.19
CA ASP A 29 -16.13 -30.29 19.85
C ASP A 29 -17.31 -30.35 18.84
N GLY A 30 -17.04 -30.63 17.56
CA GLY A 30 -18.07 -30.79 16.53
C GLY A 30 -18.53 -29.49 15.87
N CYS A 31 -17.87 -28.35 16.11
CA CYS A 31 -18.19 -27.11 15.44
C CYS A 31 -17.69 -27.11 13.99
N SER A 32 -18.57 -26.78 13.06
CA SER A 32 -18.19 -26.53 11.65
C SER A 32 -17.75 -25.10 11.50
N ILE A 33 -16.60 -24.88 10.85
CA ILE A 33 -15.97 -23.55 10.70
C ILE A 33 -15.78 -23.25 9.22
N ILE A 34 -16.18 -22.03 8.82
CA ILE A 34 -15.90 -21.47 7.50
C ILE A 34 -14.93 -20.30 7.74
N LEU A 35 -13.74 -20.41 7.17
CA LEU A 35 -12.71 -19.38 7.25
C LEU A 35 -12.50 -18.79 5.85
N ILE A 36 -12.67 -17.48 5.73
CA ILE A 36 -12.41 -16.73 4.49
C ILE A 36 -11.10 -15.97 4.70
N THR A 37 -10.12 -16.23 3.84
CA THR A 37 -8.82 -15.54 3.86
C THR A 37 -8.12 -15.69 2.52
N HIS A 38 -7.24 -14.75 2.20
CA HIS A 38 -6.34 -14.81 1.05
C HIS A 38 -4.93 -15.29 1.43
N LYS A 39 -4.67 -15.52 2.71
CA LYS A 39 -3.36 -15.97 3.21
C LYS A 39 -3.25 -17.50 3.11
N LEU A 40 -2.68 -18.00 2.03
CA LEU A 40 -2.64 -19.43 1.72
C LEU A 40 -1.95 -20.28 2.78
N HIS A 41 -0.92 -19.76 3.45
CA HIS A 41 -0.26 -20.47 4.56
C HIS A 41 -1.21 -20.74 5.72
N GLU A 42 -2.11 -19.79 6.04
CA GLU A 42 -3.13 -19.97 7.07
C GLU A 42 -4.14 -21.04 6.67
N VAL A 43 -4.63 -20.97 5.42
CA VAL A 43 -5.54 -21.99 4.87
C VAL A 43 -4.93 -23.39 4.98
N LEU A 44 -3.69 -23.56 4.53
CA LEU A 44 -2.99 -24.84 4.56
C LEU A 44 -2.73 -25.35 5.98
N SER A 45 -2.64 -24.45 6.98
CA SER A 45 -2.34 -24.83 8.36
C SER A 45 -3.55 -25.28 9.16
N VAL A 46 -4.77 -24.81 8.84
CA VAL A 46 -5.95 -24.97 9.72
C VAL A 46 -7.14 -25.66 9.06
N SER A 47 -7.28 -25.59 7.73
CA SER A 47 -8.45 -26.13 7.03
C SER A 47 -8.29 -27.61 6.62
N ASP A 48 -9.39 -28.31 6.43
CA ASP A 48 -9.44 -29.67 5.86
C ASP A 48 -9.60 -29.66 4.35
N ARG A 49 -10.34 -28.66 3.85
CA ARG A 49 -10.64 -28.47 2.44
C ARG A 49 -10.60 -27.00 2.11
N VAL A 50 -10.22 -26.69 0.89
CA VAL A 50 -10.15 -25.33 0.36
C VAL A 50 -11.07 -25.19 -0.83
N SER A 51 -12.05 -24.29 -0.74
CA SER A 51 -12.89 -23.91 -1.88
C SER A 51 -12.38 -22.62 -2.48
N ILE A 52 -12.16 -22.61 -3.78
CA ILE A 52 -11.59 -21.48 -4.51
C ILE A 52 -12.69 -20.73 -5.24
N LEU A 53 -12.77 -19.42 -4.98
CA LEU A 53 -13.62 -18.48 -5.70
C LEU A 53 -12.75 -17.52 -6.50
N ARG A 54 -13.13 -17.26 -7.75
CA ARG A 54 -12.44 -16.31 -8.63
C ARG A 54 -13.44 -15.47 -9.41
N LYS A 55 -13.41 -14.17 -9.23
CA LYS A 55 -14.33 -13.22 -9.90
C LYS A 55 -15.81 -13.60 -9.73
N GLY A 56 -16.20 -14.07 -8.54
CA GLY A 56 -17.56 -14.51 -8.22
C GLY A 56 -17.91 -15.92 -8.70
N LEU A 57 -17.02 -16.62 -9.37
CA LEU A 57 -17.23 -18.00 -9.84
C LEU A 57 -16.59 -18.99 -8.87
N TYR A 58 -17.30 -20.05 -8.56
CA TYR A 58 -16.74 -21.24 -7.92
C TYR A 58 -15.84 -21.96 -8.93
N ILE A 59 -14.59 -22.22 -8.53
CA ILE A 59 -13.59 -22.90 -9.37
C ILE A 59 -13.53 -24.39 -9.02
N ASP A 60 -13.20 -24.69 -7.75
CA ASP A 60 -13.05 -26.06 -7.27
C ASP A 60 -13.01 -26.12 -5.75
N THR A 61 -13.10 -27.35 -5.19
CA THR A 61 -12.82 -27.63 -3.79
C THR A 61 -11.82 -28.78 -3.69
N VAL A 62 -10.67 -28.51 -3.13
CA VAL A 62 -9.58 -29.49 -2.97
C VAL A 62 -9.35 -29.79 -1.50
N LYS A 63 -8.83 -30.99 -1.21
CA LYS A 63 -8.36 -31.33 0.15
C LYS A 63 -7.06 -30.59 0.43
N THR A 64 -6.95 -30.04 1.62
CA THR A 64 -5.74 -29.28 2.03
C THR A 64 -4.49 -30.15 1.97
N SER A 65 -4.61 -31.45 2.27
CA SER A 65 -3.49 -32.41 2.19
C SER A 65 -2.95 -32.66 0.78
N GLU A 66 -3.71 -32.29 -0.26
CA GLU A 66 -3.36 -32.48 -1.68
C GLU A 66 -3.00 -31.14 -2.35
N ALA A 67 -3.11 -30.02 -1.60
CA ALA A 67 -2.92 -28.66 -2.12
C ALA A 67 -1.52 -28.11 -1.76
N THR A 68 -0.97 -27.29 -2.64
CA THR A 68 0.24 -26.49 -2.40
C THR A 68 -0.07 -25.02 -2.58
N VAL A 69 0.80 -24.12 -2.08
CA VAL A 69 0.66 -22.67 -2.28
C VAL A 69 0.59 -22.35 -3.77
N GLU A 70 1.43 -22.99 -4.59
CA GLU A 70 1.48 -22.78 -6.03
C GLU A 70 0.18 -23.20 -6.71
N SER A 71 -0.35 -24.42 -6.39
CA SER A 71 -1.59 -24.92 -6.99
C SER A 71 -2.80 -24.06 -6.63
N LEU A 72 -2.89 -23.61 -5.36
CA LEU A 72 -3.96 -22.72 -4.91
C LEU A 72 -3.84 -21.36 -5.57
N THR A 73 -2.63 -20.80 -5.67
CA THR A 73 -2.38 -19.53 -6.34
C THR A 73 -2.81 -19.58 -7.81
N GLU A 74 -2.44 -20.64 -8.54
CA GLU A 74 -2.83 -20.83 -9.93
C GLU A 74 -4.37 -20.89 -10.09
N MET A 75 -5.05 -21.63 -9.23
CA MET A 75 -6.53 -21.68 -9.24
C MET A 75 -7.18 -20.33 -8.92
N MET A 76 -6.63 -19.56 -7.96
CA MET A 76 -7.14 -18.25 -7.57
C MET A 76 -6.91 -17.18 -8.65
N VAL A 77 -5.75 -17.17 -9.27
CA VAL A 77 -5.37 -16.17 -10.30
C VAL A 77 -5.86 -16.58 -11.68
N GLY A 78 -5.85 -17.89 -11.98
CA GLY A 78 -6.23 -18.46 -13.27
C GLY A 78 -5.10 -18.48 -14.30
N ALA A 79 -3.88 -18.22 -13.85
CA ALA A 79 -2.66 -18.31 -14.65
C ALA A 79 -1.51 -18.74 -13.75
N LYS A 80 -0.50 -19.37 -14.35
CA LYS A 80 0.73 -19.72 -13.64
C LYS A 80 1.45 -18.43 -13.21
N VAL A 81 1.71 -18.29 -11.93
CA VAL A 81 2.36 -17.10 -11.36
C VAL A 81 3.80 -17.45 -11.03
N GLU A 82 4.75 -16.73 -11.62
CA GLU A 82 6.13 -16.78 -11.18
C GLU A 82 6.28 -15.93 -9.91
N LEU A 83 6.61 -16.59 -8.81
CA LEU A 83 6.79 -15.93 -7.51
C LEU A 83 8.19 -15.32 -7.35
N ASN A 84 9.12 -15.66 -8.25
CA ASN A 84 10.46 -15.11 -8.25
C ASN A 84 10.49 -13.77 -9.00
N ILE A 85 10.75 -12.71 -8.27
CA ILE A 85 10.94 -11.37 -8.86
C ILE A 85 12.44 -11.17 -9.03
N ASP A 86 12.88 -10.89 -10.27
CA ASP A 86 14.23 -10.46 -10.52
C ASP A 86 14.48 -9.09 -9.88
N ARG A 87 15.52 -8.99 -9.05
CA ARG A 87 15.88 -7.80 -8.29
C ARG A 87 17.33 -7.44 -8.60
N PRO A 88 17.58 -6.76 -9.72
CA PRO A 88 18.93 -6.33 -10.03
C PRO A 88 19.42 -5.32 -8.98
N ASP A 89 20.68 -5.43 -8.60
CA ASP A 89 21.29 -4.47 -7.69
C ASP A 89 21.34 -3.08 -8.33
N PRO A 90 21.09 -2.01 -7.55
CA PRO A 90 21.17 -0.65 -8.06
C PRO A 90 22.60 -0.30 -8.46
N VAL A 91 22.76 0.29 -9.66
CA VAL A 91 24.06 0.73 -10.18
C VAL A 91 24.32 2.16 -9.69
N ASN A 92 25.43 2.36 -8.95
CA ASN A 92 25.85 3.67 -8.40
C ASN A 92 24.71 4.38 -7.65
N PRO A 93 24.21 3.82 -6.53
CA PRO A 93 23.08 4.37 -5.80
C PRO A 93 23.42 5.72 -5.18
N ILE A 94 22.68 6.76 -5.57
CA ILE A 94 22.78 8.10 -4.98
C ILE A 94 21.84 8.16 -3.78
N LYS A 95 22.33 8.67 -2.63
CA LYS A 95 21.48 8.94 -1.47
C LYS A 95 20.32 9.85 -1.88
N ARG A 96 19.08 9.49 -1.51
CA ARG A 96 17.86 10.24 -1.84
C ARG A 96 17.19 10.83 -0.63
N LEU A 97 17.17 10.10 0.48
CA LEU A 97 16.56 10.52 1.73
C LEU A 97 17.44 10.08 2.89
N GLU A 98 17.58 10.94 3.88
CA GLU A 98 18.28 10.63 5.13
C GLU A 98 17.48 11.18 6.30
N LEU A 99 17.20 10.32 7.25
CA LEU A 99 16.66 10.66 8.56
C LEU A 99 17.76 10.47 9.60
N LYS A 100 17.87 11.42 10.54
CA LYS A 100 18.80 11.35 11.64
C LYS A 100 18.09 11.64 12.95
N ILE A 101 18.05 10.65 13.83
CA ILE A 101 17.54 10.75 15.21
C ILE A 101 16.10 11.30 15.22
N VAL A 102 15.28 10.90 14.24
CA VAL A 102 13.92 11.44 14.08
C VAL A 102 13.00 10.90 15.15
N THR A 103 12.44 11.80 15.96
CA THR A 103 11.48 11.49 17.01
C THR A 103 10.17 12.24 16.73
N CYS A 104 9.03 11.53 16.81
CA CYS A 104 7.69 12.10 16.69
C CYS A 104 6.88 11.81 17.94
N LYS A 105 5.95 12.72 18.26
CA LYS A 105 5.02 12.57 19.38
C LYS A 105 3.58 12.76 18.88
N ASP A 106 2.66 12.12 19.58
CA ASP A 106 1.23 12.34 19.35
C ASP A 106 0.73 13.63 20.05
N ASN A 107 -0.57 13.91 19.92
CA ASN A 107 -1.20 15.08 20.54
C ASN A 107 -1.20 15.05 22.08
N ASN A 108 -0.86 13.91 22.69
CA ASN A 108 -0.76 13.73 24.13
C ASN A 108 0.71 13.75 24.61
N GLU A 109 1.64 14.20 23.77
CA GLU A 109 3.08 14.22 24.02
C GLU A 109 3.71 12.82 24.21
N VAL A 110 3.00 11.75 23.81
CA VAL A 110 3.53 10.39 23.86
C VAL A 110 4.40 10.15 22.63
N VAL A 111 5.61 9.63 22.84
CA VAL A 111 6.53 9.28 21.75
C VAL A 111 5.95 8.12 20.95
N THR A 112 5.73 8.34 19.66
CA THR A 112 5.18 7.37 18.69
C THR A 112 6.20 6.89 17.66
N LEU A 113 7.28 7.67 17.47
CA LEU A 113 8.48 7.29 16.74
C LEU A 113 9.68 7.78 17.53
N ASP A 114 10.64 6.90 17.83
CA ASP A 114 11.74 7.19 18.71
C ASP A 114 13.10 7.00 18.02
N HIS A 115 13.88 8.09 17.89
CA HIS A 115 15.24 8.12 17.38
C HIS A 115 15.46 7.33 16.07
N ALA A 116 14.57 7.49 15.09
CA ALA A 116 14.65 6.76 13.84
C ALA A 116 15.81 7.28 12.96
N ASP A 117 16.73 6.40 12.61
CA ASP A 117 17.79 6.61 11.63
C ASP A 117 17.53 5.77 10.38
N LEU A 118 17.54 6.41 9.21
CA LEU A 118 17.20 5.77 7.95
C LEU A 118 17.93 6.46 6.80
N THR A 119 18.46 5.69 5.87
CA THR A 119 18.96 6.22 4.59
C THR A 119 18.35 5.43 3.44
N VAL A 120 17.81 6.14 2.44
CA VAL A 120 17.24 5.55 1.23
C VAL A 120 18.06 6.00 0.02
N TYR A 121 18.41 5.04 -0.84
CA TYR A 121 19.18 5.29 -2.04
C TYR A 121 18.33 5.21 -3.31
N GLY A 122 18.78 5.86 -4.37
CA GLY A 122 18.11 5.76 -5.67
C GLY A 122 18.27 4.36 -6.26
N GLY A 123 17.16 3.79 -6.76
CA GLY A 123 17.15 2.46 -7.36
C GLY A 123 16.98 1.30 -6.37
N GLU A 124 16.89 1.58 -5.06
CA GLU A 124 16.55 0.55 -4.08
C GLU A 124 15.07 0.56 -3.70
N ILE A 125 14.58 -0.56 -3.20
CA ILE A 125 13.32 -0.69 -2.50
C ILE A 125 13.64 -1.03 -1.05
N LEU A 126 13.46 -0.06 -0.16
CA LEU A 126 13.65 -0.25 1.27
C LEU A 126 12.35 -0.71 1.91
N GLY A 127 12.32 -1.92 2.43
CA GLY A 127 11.19 -2.45 3.19
C GLY A 127 11.28 -2.07 4.67
N ILE A 128 10.19 -1.53 5.23
CA ILE A 128 10.07 -1.21 6.67
C ILE A 128 9.05 -2.20 7.26
N ALA A 129 9.51 -3.07 8.14
CA ALA A 129 8.68 -4.05 8.81
C ALA A 129 8.41 -3.65 10.26
N GLY A 130 7.19 -3.90 10.73
CA GLY A 130 6.78 -3.66 12.10
C GLY A 130 5.35 -4.13 12.34
N ILE A 131 4.98 -4.25 13.61
CA ILE A 131 3.59 -4.51 14.01
C ILE A 131 2.76 -3.23 13.94
N SER A 132 1.44 -3.35 13.94
CA SER A 132 0.55 -2.19 13.98
C SER A 132 0.86 -1.31 15.19
N GLY A 133 0.96 0.02 14.95
CA GLY A 133 1.36 0.97 16.00
C GLY A 133 2.86 1.05 16.29
N GLY A 134 3.72 0.44 15.45
CA GLY A 134 5.18 0.45 15.60
C GLY A 134 5.88 1.70 15.04
N GLY A 135 5.15 2.80 14.75
CA GLY A 135 5.73 4.07 14.28
C GLY A 135 5.88 4.19 12.75
N GLN A 136 5.49 3.17 11.97
CA GLN A 136 5.62 3.19 10.50
C GLN A 136 4.81 4.33 9.87
N LYS A 137 3.60 4.57 10.38
CA LYS A 137 2.73 5.64 9.93
C LYS A 137 3.36 7.00 10.20
N GLU A 138 3.80 7.23 11.42
CA GLU A 138 4.44 8.47 11.86
C GLU A 138 5.71 8.76 11.08
N LEU A 139 6.51 7.73 10.81
CA LEU A 139 7.69 7.82 9.96
C LEU A 139 7.36 8.33 8.56
N LEU A 140 6.37 7.73 7.89
CA LEU A 140 5.96 8.14 6.55
C LEU A 140 5.32 9.52 6.53
N GLU A 141 4.49 9.84 7.53
CA GLU A 141 3.86 11.15 7.67
C GLU A 141 4.88 12.25 7.97
N ALA A 142 5.91 11.98 8.78
CA ALA A 142 7.03 12.92 9.01
C ALA A 142 7.80 13.23 7.73
N ILE A 143 8.11 12.20 6.92
CA ILE A 143 8.76 12.37 5.60
C ILE A 143 7.89 13.19 4.65
N ALA A 144 6.57 13.00 4.70
CA ALA A 144 5.61 13.72 3.85
C ALA A 144 5.31 15.14 4.33
N GLY A 145 5.77 15.56 5.52
CA GLY A 145 5.46 16.86 6.13
C GLY A 145 4.05 16.92 6.73
N LEU A 146 3.49 15.78 7.10
CA LEU A 146 2.15 15.65 7.70
C LEU A 146 2.21 15.45 9.22
N GLN A 147 3.36 15.02 9.76
CA GLN A 147 3.61 14.78 11.18
C GLN A 147 4.75 15.69 11.64
N HIS A 148 4.62 16.30 12.82
CA HIS A 148 5.67 17.13 13.39
C HIS A 148 6.80 16.28 13.96
N VAL A 149 8.04 16.63 13.61
CA VAL A 149 9.28 16.05 14.13
C VAL A 149 9.70 16.87 15.35
N SER A 150 9.70 16.24 16.53
CA SER A 150 10.09 16.89 17.78
C SER A 150 11.60 16.94 17.98
N GLU A 151 12.34 15.98 17.40
CA GLU A 151 13.80 15.90 17.46
C GLU A 151 14.35 15.25 16.18
N GLY A 152 15.57 15.61 15.80
CA GLY A 152 16.23 15.07 14.61
C GLY A 152 16.02 15.87 13.35
N SER A 153 16.42 15.30 12.21
CA SER A 153 16.32 15.97 10.91
C SER A 153 16.00 15.01 9.77
N ILE A 154 15.31 15.53 8.75
CA ILE A 154 15.01 14.84 7.51
C ILE A 154 15.61 15.62 6.35
N THR A 155 16.49 14.96 5.58
CA THR A 155 17.19 15.59 4.45
C THR A 155 16.90 14.83 3.16
N PHE A 156 16.50 15.55 2.13
CA PHE A 156 16.29 15.04 0.78
C PHE A 156 17.45 15.46 -0.15
N TYR A 157 17.87 14.55 -1.02
CA TYR A 157 18.95 14.75 -1.99
C TYR A 157 18.40 14.64 -3.43
N PRO A 158 18.01 15.76 -4.09
CA PRO A 158 17.53 15.74 -5.48
C PRO A 158 18.61 15.26 -6.45
N GLU A 159 19.84 15.65 -6.21
CA GLU A 159 21.05 15.25 -6.95
C GLU A 159 22.17 14.90 -5.95
N GLU A 160 23.23 14.27 -6.43
CA GLU A 160 24.41 14.00 -5.62
C GLU A 160 24.98 15.30 -5.04
N ASN A 161 25.26 15.31 -3.74
CA ASN A 161 25.78 16.47 -3.00
C ASN A 161 24.87 17.71 -2.89
N GLN A 162 23.59 17.60 -3.25
CA GLN A 162 22.59 18.65 -3.06
C GLN A 162 21.64 18.30 -1.90
N ALA A 163 22.06 18.57 -0.67
CA ALA A 163 21.22 18.36 0.50
C ALA A 163 20.13 19.46 0.62
N ARG A 164 18.91 19.06 0.88
CA ARG A 164 17.77 19.95 1.19
C ARG A 164 17.06 19.45 2.42
N GLU A 165 17.15 20.22 3.49
CA GLU A 165 16.43 19.89 4.71
C GLU A 165 14.94 20.14 4.53
N ILE A 166 14.14 19.11 4.87
CA ILE A 166 12.68 19.13 4.77
C ILE A 166 11.98 18.93 6.12
N THR A 167 12.72 18.92 7.21
CA THR A 167 12.21 18.77 8.58
C THR A 167 11.17 19.85 8.89
N ASN A 168 10.00 19.44 9.36
CA ASN A 168 8.89 20.34 9.73
C ASN A 168 8.49 21.36 8.66
N ARG A 169 8.79 21.09 7.39
CA ARG A 169 8.25 21.87 6.28
C ARG A 169 6.89 21.33 5.89
N ASP A 170 5.99 22.22 5.53
CA ASP A 170 4.70 21.80 4.99
C ASP A 170 4.84 21.17 3.59
N VAL A 171 3.79 20.45 3.17
CA VAL A 171 3.77 19.75 1.87
C VAL A 171 3.99 20.71 0.68
N GLY A 172 3.51 21.97 0.79
CA GLY A 172 3.68 23.01 -0.23
C GLY A 172 5.15 23.42 -0.36
N ASP A 173 5.81 23.68 0.76
CA ASP A 173 7.23 24.03 0.82
C ASP A 173 8.12 22.89 0.33
N ILE A 174 7.85 21.67 0.76
CA ILE A 174 8.56 20.46 0.28
C ILE A 174 8.47 20.39 -1.26
N ARG A 175 7.29 20.62 -1.81
CA ARG A 175 7.08 20.64 -3.26
C ARG A 175 7.80 21.80 -3.94
N ALA A 176 7.79 23.01 -3.34
CA ALA A 176 8.49 24.20 -3.87
C ALA A 176 10.00 24.00 -3.95
N LEU A 177 10.58 23.18 -3.05
CA LEU A 177 11.98 22.76 -3.10
C LEU A 177 12.29 21.78 -4.24
N GLY A 178 11.28 21.41 -5.04
CA GLY A 178 11.41 20.44 -6.13
C GLY A 178 11.49 18.98 -5.63
N VAL A 179 11.15 18.75 -4.37
CA VAL A 179 11.09 17.40 -3.80
C VAL A 179 9.85 16.70 -4.35
N ARG A 180 10.07 15.66 -5.13
CA ARG A 180 9.00 14.83 -5.69
C ARG A 180 8.84 13.58 -4.84
N LEU A 181 8.06 13.72 -3.77
CA LEU A 181 7.58 12.60 -2.98
C LEU A 181 6.25 12.13 -3.54
N ALA A 182 6.07 10.83 -3.66
CA ALA A 182 4.77 10.21 -3.85
C ALA A 182 4.41 9.46 -2.57
N PHE A 183 3.16 9.58 -2.15
CA PHE A 183 2.66 9.02 -0.91
C PHE A 183 1.45 8.14 -1.19
N VAL A 184 1.56 6.86 -0.86
CA VAL A 184 0.49 5.87 -0.98
C VAL A 184 0.10 5.43 0.42
N PRO A 185 -0.90 6.07 1.04
CA PRO A 185 -1.32 5.76 2.40
C PRO A 185 -2.09 4.44 2.48
N GLU A 186 -2.17 3.87 3.67
CA GLU A 186 -3.01 2.71 3.98
C GLU A 186 -4.49 3.03 3.74
N ASP A 187 -4.97 4.17 4.25
CA ASP A 187 -6.32 4.67 3.97
C ASP A 187 -6.38 5.30 2.57
N ARG A 188 -6.78 4.47 1.62
CA ARG A 188 -6.80 4.81 0.19
C ARG A 188 -7.82 5.88 -0.15
N LEU A 189 -8.98 5.89 0.52
CA LEU A 189 -10.12 6.77 0.20
C LEU A 189 -10.26 7.94 1.19
N GLY A 190 -9.65 7.88 2.37
CA GLY A 190 -9.61 8.99 3.31
C GLY A 190 -8.44 9.95 3.08
N MET A 191 -7.26 9.41 2.73
CA MET A 191 -6.04 10.19 2.54
C MET A 191 -5.51 10.17 1.10
N GLY A 192 -5.74 9.08 0.37
CA GLY A 192 -5.15 8.87 -0.96
C GLY A 192 -5.98 9.47 -2.09
N LEU A 193 -7.24 9.10 -2.18
CA LEU A 193 -8.19 9.46 -3.23
C LEU A 193 -9.48 10.00 -2.63
N VAL A 194 -10.21 10.81 -3.39
CA VAL A 194 -11.55 11.28 -3.02
C VAL A 194 -12.57 10.31 -3.61
N ALA A 195 -13.27 9.57 -2.73
CA ALA A 195 -14.19 8.48 -3.10
C ALA A 195 -15.30 8.89 -4.08
N SER A 196 -15.85 10.11 -3.92
CA SER A 196 -16.93 10.65 -4.75
C SER A 196 -16.48 11.16 -6.12
N MET A 197 -15.19 11.37 -6.32
CA MET A 197 -14.60 11.82 -7.58
C MET A 197 -14.29 10.65 -8.50
N ASP A 198 -14.29 10.90 -9.81
CA ASP A 198 -13.87 9.95 -10.83
C ASP A 198 -12.32 9.86 -10.93
N MET A 199 -11.81 8.99 -11.79
CA MET A 199 -10.36 8.84 -12.00
C MET A 199 -9.72 10.11 -12.53
N THR A 200 -10.38 10.80 -13.46
CA THR A 200 -9.88 12.03 -14.08
C THR A 200 -9.71 13.14 -13.05
N ASP A 201 -10.72 13.34 -12.20
CA ASP A 201 -10.69 14.37 -11.17
C ASP A 201 -9.66 14.05 -10.08
N ASN A 202 -9.56 12.80 -9.65
CA ASN A 202 -8.54 12.38 -8.70
C ASN A 202 -7.11 12.57 -9.23
N ILE A 203 -6.88 12.37 -10.53
CA ILE A 203 -5.58 12.63 -11.17
C ILE A 203 -5.34 14.14 -11.28
N MET A 204 -6.39 14.91 -11.61
CA MET A 204 -6.32 16.35 -11.73
C MET A 204 -5.92 17.04 -10.42
N LEU A 205 -6.29 16.51 -9.25
CA LEU A 205 -5.86 17.03 -7.94
C LEU A 205 -4.33 17.18 -7.81
N ARG A 206 -3.54 16.40 -8.56
CA ARG A 206 -2.08 16.50 -8.59
C ARG A 206 -1.53 17.48 -9.63
N SER A 207 -2.36 17.99 -10.53
CA SER A 207 -1.92 18.78 -11.69
C SER A 207 -2.67 20.08 -11.93
N TYR A 208 -3.75 20.37 -11.21
CA TYR A 208 -4.63 21.54 -11.47
C TYR A 208 -3.90 22.89 -11.42
N GLN A 209 -2.81 22.99 -10.62
CA GLN A 209 -2.01 24.22 -10.52
C GLN A 209 -0.98 24.39 -11.64
N LYS A 210 -0.77 23.37 -12.50
CA LYS A 210 0.24 23.43 -13.57
C LYS A 210 -0.26 24.17 -14.83
N GLY A 211 -1.55 24.44 -14.93
CA GLY A 211 -2.15 25.17 -16.04
C GLY A 211 -1.81 26.66 -16.03
N LYS A 212 -1.55 27.24 -17.22
CA LYS A 212 -1.37 28.68 -17.40
C LYS A 212 -2.68 29.43 -17.70
N SER A 213 -3.79 28.70 -17.79
CA SER A 213 -5.14 29.20 -18.12
C SER A 213 -6.00 29.33 -16.87
N SER A 214 -6.96 30.24 -16.88
CA SER A 214 -8.02 30.34 -15.87
C SER A 214 -9.02 29.16 -15.93
N PHE A 215 -8.95 28.32 -16.96
CA PHE A 215 -9.79 27.13 -17.11
C PHE A 215 -9.03 25.88 -16.72
N LEU A 216 -9.73 24.97 -16.02
CA LEU A 216 -9.19 23.65 -15.65
C LEU A 216 -9.03 22.79 -16.90
N ASP A 217 -7.82 22.26 -17.10
CA ASP A 217 -7.56 21.24 -18.11
C ASP A 217 -8.01 19.86 -17.58
N ARG A 218 -9.08 19.33 -18.14
CA ARG A 218 -9.57 17.97 -17.87
C ARG A 218 -9.13 16.97 -18.93
N LYS A 219 -8.62 17.44 -20.08
CA LYS A 219 -8.23 16.55 -21.17
C LYS A 219 -6.98 15.75 -20.83
N THR A 220 -5.91 16.42 -20.43
CA THR A 220 -4.65 15.76 -20.06
C THR A 220 -4.80 14.76 -18.90
N PRO A 221 -5.47 15.09 -17.77
CA PRO A 221 -5.77 14.12 -16.73
C PRO A 221 -6.66 12.95 -17.20
N GLY A 222 -7.61 13.18 -18.11
CA GLY A 222 -8.46 12.16 -18.69
C GLY A 222 -7.69 11.15 -19.56
N GLU A 223 -6.80 11.64 -20.42
CA GLU A 223 -5.89 10.79 -21.21
C GLU A 223 -4.98 9.95 -20.31
N LEU A 224 -4.47 10.55 -19.24
CA LEU A 224 -3.67 9.84 -18.24
C LEU A 224 -4.50 8.80 -17.48
N ALA A 225 -5.75 9.11 -17.11
CA ALA A 225 -6.66 8.18 -16.47
C ALA A 225 -6.90 6.93 -17.34
N GLN A 226 -7.16 7.15 -18.65
CA GLN A 226 -7.33 6.06 -19.59
C GLN A 226 -6.07 5.20 -19.71
N LYS A 227 -4.89 5.83 -19.82
CA LYS A 227 -3.61 5.13 -19.87
C LYS A 227 -3.35 4.28 -18.63
N ILE A 228 -3.60 4.83 -17.44
CA ILE A 228 -3.45 4.11 -16.16
C ILE A 228 -4.41 2.94 -16.10
N LYS A 229 -5.68 3.15 -16.51
CA LYS A 229 -6.69 2.08 -16.56
C LYS A 229 -6.22 0.92 -17.40
N ASP A 230 -5.70 1.18 -18.60
CA ASP A 230 -5.28 0.16 -19.55
C ASP A 230 -3.98 -0.54 -19.09
N GLN A 231 -2.99 0.21 -18.63
CA GLN A 231 -1.70 -0.33 -18.17
C GLN A 231 -1.80 -1.19 -16.91
N LEU A 232 -2.67 -0.82 -15.98
CA LEU A 232 -2.84 -1.54 -14.71
C LEU A 232 -4.07 -2.47 -14.71
N GLU A 233 -4.72 -2.63 -15.87
CA GLU A 233 -5.90 -3.48 -16.02
C GLU A 233 -6.97 -3.18 -14.95
N ILE A 234 -7.33 -1.89 -14.81
CA ILE A 234 -8.31 -1.45 -13.82
C ILE A 234 -9.71 -1.80 -14.30
N VAL A 235 -10.42 -2.59 -13.51
CA VAL A 235 -11.81 -2.97 -13.79
C VAL A 235 -12.74 -1.88 -13.27
N THR A 236 -13.32 -1.12 -14.19
CA THR A 236 -14.32 -0.08 -13.94
C THR A 236 -15.22 0.08 -15.15
N PRO A 237 -16.51 0.42 -14.96
CA PRO A 237 -17.41 0.69 -16.09
C PRO A 237 -16.92 1.83 -16.97
N SER A 238 -16.34 2.88 -16.34
CA SER A 238 -15.83 4.08 -17.02
C SER A 238 -14.78 4.76 -16.14
N ILE A 239 -13.85 5.52 -16.75
CA ILE A 239 -12.95 6.43 -16.04
C ILE A 239 -13.71 7.58 -15.36
N SER A 240 -14.97 7.83 -15.75
CA SER A 240 -15.86 8.81 -15.15
C SER A 240 -16.74 8.25 -14.02
N ALA A 241 -16.60 6.97 -13.67
CA ALA A 241 -17.28 6.40 -12.52
C ALA A 241 -16.54 6.79 -11.22
N PRO A 242 -17.27 7.11 -10.12
CA PRO A 242 -16.65 7.42 -8.84
C PRO A 242 -15.73 6.28 -8.36
N VAL A 243 -14.51 6.61 -7.93
CA VAL A 243 -13.53 5.60 -7.51
C VAL A 243 -13.98 4.81 -6.28
N GLY A 244 -14.84 5.38 -5.44
CA GLY A 244 -15.41 4.69 -4.28
C GLY A 244 -16.33 3.52 -4.63
N GLN A 245 -16.76 3.37 -5.90
CA GLN A 245 -17.55 2.23 -6.38
C GLN A 245 -16.69 1.07 -6.87
N MET A 246 -15.38 1.25 -6.93
CA MET A 246 -14.44 0.22 -7.37
C MET A 246 -14.09 -0.73 -6.21
N SER A 247 -13.67 -1.95 -6.56
CA SER A 247 -13.08 -2.85 -5.55
C SER A 247 -11.80 -2.26 -4.96
N GLY A 248 -11.46 -2.63 -3.72
CA GLY A 248 -10.28 -2.13 -3.03
C GLY A 248 -8.98 -2.28 -3.83
N GLY A 249 -8.83 -3.39 -4.56
CA GLY A 249 -7.67 -3.61 -5.45
C GLY A 249 -7.63 -2.62 -6.63
N ASN A 250 -8.78 -2.28 -7.23
CA ASN A 250 -8.84 -1.29 -8.31
C ASN A 250 -8.58 0.13 -7.78
N VAL A 251 -9.12 0.48 -6.61
CA VAL A 251 -8.80 1.75 -5.91
C VAL A 251 -7.28 1.87 -5.69
N GLN A 252 -6.63 0.81 -5.22
CA GLN A 252 -5.18 0.76 -5.05
C GLN A 252 -4.43 1.01 -6.36
N LYS A 253 -4.85 0.36 -7.45
CA LYS A 253 -4.24 0.54 -8.78
C LYS A 253 -4.38 1.99 -9.28
N VAL A 254 -5.54 2.63 -9.08
CA VAL A 254 -5.73 4.06 -9.41
C VAL A 254 -4.75 4.94 -8.64
N LEU A 255 -4.65 4.73 -7.31
CA LEU A 255 -3.78 5.51 -6.44
C LEU A 255 -2.31 5.35 -6.83
N VAL A 256 -1.83 4.12 -6.93
CA VAL A 256 -0.43 3.81 -7.30
C VAL A 256 -0.12 4.33 -8.70
N GLY A 257 -1.01 4.12 -9.67
CA GLY A 257 -0.84 4.62 -11.04
C GLY A 257 -0.73 6.15 -11.10
N ARG A 258 -1.55 6.87 -10.33
CA ARG A 258 -1.49 8.33 -10.21
C ARG A 258 -0.14 8.80 -9.66
N GLU A 259 0.34 8.16 -8.59
CA GLU A 259 1.60 8.56 -7.95
C GLU A 259 2.82 8.23 -8.81
N ILE A 260 2.89 7.05 -9.42
CA ILE A 260 3.97 6.65 -10.34
C ILE A 260 4.03 7.58 -11.55
N ALA A 261 2.89 8.01 -12.10
CA ALA A 261 2.83 8.90 -13.25
C ALA A 261 3.45 10.28 -12.97
N GLN A 262 3.60 10.69 -11.70
CA GLN A 262 4.31 11.92 -11.33
C GLN A 262 5.84 11.78 -11.46
N LYS A 263 6.38 10.60 -11.74
CA LYS A 263 7.82 10.28 -11.77
C LYS A 263 8.53 10.76 -10.50
N PRO A 264 8.11 10.29 -9.33
CA PRO A 264 8.70 10.71 -8.06
C PRO A 264 10.16 10.28 -7.98
N LYS A 265 10.94 10.98 -7.15
CA LYS A 265 12.31 10.57 -6.77
C LYS A 265 12.28 9.61 -5.58
N VAL A 266 11.23 9.70 -4.74
CA VAL A 266 10.94 8.82 -3.62
C VAL A 266 9.45 8.48 -3.66
N LEU A 267 9.12 7.19 -3.54
CA LEU A 267 7.76 6.65 -3.50
C LEU A 267 7.62 5.81 -2.25
#